data_c5c08a132f2a69fe8e570e9eb95c6d2b
#
_entry.id   c5c08a132f2a69fe8e570e9eb95c6d2b
#
_cell.length_a   1.000
_cell.length_b   1.000
_cell.length_c   1.000
_cell.angle_alpha   90.00
_cell.angle_beta   90.00
_cell.angle_gamma   90.00
#
_symmetry.space_group_name_H-M   'P 1'
#
loop_
_entity.id
_entity.type
_entity.pdbx_description
1 polymer ?
#
loop_
_entity_poly.entity_id
_entity_poly.type
_entity_poly.pdbx_seq_one_letter_code
_entity_poly.pdbx_strand_id
1 'polypeptide(L)'
;MQRIPTGSWGGEHIRIDVGAKSAKIEYDCAHGVIEGPLVVDSNGRFNLRGTHTPERGGPIRADESPRSLPAAYTGTIHADKMTLTLKLADTEDETFTLEKGKQAELFKCK
;
A
#
# COMPACT_ATOMS: atom_id res chain seq x y z
N MET A 1 -4.11 -11.68 -17.85
CA MET A 1 -3.69 -10.86 -16.70
C MET A 1 -2.59 -9.89 -17.10
N GLN A 2 -2.72 -8.66 -16.68
CA GLN A 2 -1.72 -7.64 -16.97
C GLN A 2 -0.99 -7.28 -15.69
N ARG A 3 0.28 -6.90 -15.84
CA ARG A 3 1.05 -6.42 -14.71
C ARG A 3 0.68 -4.99 -14.36
N ILE A 4 0.66 -4.69 -13.08
CA ILE A 4 0.53 -3.31 -12.62
C ILE A 4 1.80 -2.56 -13.05
N PRO A 5 1.66 -1.39 -13.71
CA PRO A 5 2.84 -0.65 -14.16
C PRO A 5 3.79 -0.32 -13.01
N THR A 6 5.09 -0.50 -13.24
CA THR A 6 6.10 -0.13 -12.27
C THR A 6 6.21 1.37 -12.14
N GLY A 7 6.60 1.84 -10.96
CA GLY A 7 6.76 3.25 -10.67
C GLY A 7 6.06 3.66 -9.40
N SER A 8 6.03 4.95 -9.15
CA SER A 8 5.43 5.52 -7.95
C SER A 8 4.01 5.97 -8.21
N TRP A 9 3.13 5.65 -7.26
CA TRP A 9 1.75 6.12 -7.22
C TRP A 9 1.59 6.92 -5.94
N GLY A 10 0.98 8.09 -6.02
CA GLY A 10 0.81 8.94 -4.84
C GLY A 10 -0.62 9.40 -4.66
N GLY A 11 -1.00 9.61 -3.42
CA GLY A 11 -2.30 10.14 -3.05
C GLY A 11 -2.21 10.84 -1.70
N GLU A 12 -3.34 11.19 -1.14
CA GLU A 12 -3.39 11.78 0.20
C GLU A 12 -3.12 10.69 1.24
N HIS A 13 -2.08 10.88 2.03
CA HIS A 13 -1.70 9.99 3.13
C HIS A 13 -1.21 8.61 2.69
N ILE A 14 -0.87 8.43 1.40
CA ILE A 14 -0.42 7.14 0.90
C ILE A 14 0.51 7.30 -0.30
N ARG A 15 1.52 6.43 -0.36
CA ARG A 15 2.42 6.30 -1.50
C ARG A 15 2.67 4.82 -1.76
N ILE A 16 2.67 4.42 -3.02
CA ILE A 16 3.02 3.06 -3.43
C ILE A 16 4.13 3.11 -4.44
N ASP A 17 5.20 2.36 -4.17
CA ASP A 17 6.29 2.16 -5.12
C ASP A 17 6.20 0.75 -5.66
N VAL A 18 5.84 0.62 -6.92
CA VAL A 18 5.66 -0.69 -7.58
C VAL A 18 6.95 -1.08 -8.28
N GLY A 19 7.51 -2.20 -7.86
CA GLY A 19 8.69 -2.79 -8.49
C GLY A 19 8.33 -4.01 -9.34
N ALA A 20 9.35 -4.72 -9.78
CA ALA A 20 9.15 -5.88 -10.67
C ALA A 20 8.52 -7.08 -9.94
N LYS A 21 8.81 -7.27 -8.66
CA LYS A 21 8.38 -8.45 -7.90
C LYS A 21 7.65 -8.12 -6.61
N SER A 22 7.58 -6.84 -6.24
CA SER A 22 6.94 -6.44 -5.00
C SER A 22 6.58 -4.96 -5.08
N ALA A 23 5.78 -4.50 -4.12
CA ALA A 23 5.49 -3.10 -3.95
C ALA A 23 5.66 -2.71 -2.50
N LYS A 24 6.10 -1.47 -2.28
CA LYS A 24 6.21 -0.90 -0.96
C LYS A 24 5.17 0.19 -0.81
N ILE A 25 4.49 0.20 0.31
CA ILE A 25 3.42 1.16 0.59
C ILE A 25 3.79 1.94 1.83
N GLU A 26 3.68 3.27 1.74
CA GLU A 26 3.89 4.14 2.89
C GLU A 26 2.62 4.90 3.20
N TYR A 27 2.28 4.95 4.48
CA TYR A 27 1.20 5.74 5.04
C TYR A 27 1.77 6.75 6.02
N ASP A 28 0.93 7.60 6.57
CA ASP A 28 1.40 8.57 7.57
C ASP A 28 2.00 7.89 8.80
N CYS A 29 1.32 6.88 9.30
CA CYS A 29 1.69 6.19 10.54
C CYS A 29 1.84 4.69 10.36
N ALA A 30 2.19 4.24 9.15
CA ALA A 30 2.34 2.82 8.87
C ALA A 30 3.07 2.62 7.56
N HIS A 31 3.47 1.39 7.31
CA HIS A 31 3.98 0.98 6.00
C HIS A 31 3.53 -0.44 5.72
N GLY A 32 3.62 -0.83 4.46
CA GLY A 32 3.24 -2.18 4.05
C GLY A 32 4.06 -2.66 2.89
N VAL A 33 3.98 -3.95 2.64
CA VAL A 33 4.66 -4.60 1.51
C VAL A 33 3.70 -5.57 0.86
N ILE A 34 3.62 -5.53 -0.47
CA ILE A 34 2.94 -6.54 -1.25
C ILE A 34 4.01 -7.38 -1.92
N GLU A 35 4.06 -8.67 -1.61
CA GLU A 35 5.04 -9.58 -2.20
C GLU A 35 4.42 -10.36 -3.34
N GLY A 36 5.25 -10.71 -4.32
CA GLY A 36 4.84 -11.49 -5.46
C GLY A 36 4.43 -10.66 -6.67
N PRO A 37 4.01 -11.32 -7.73
CA PRO A 37 3.66 -10.59 -8.96
C PRO A 37 2.45 -9.70 -8.74
N LEU A 38 2.60 -8.45 -9.19
CA LEU A 38 1.56 -7.45 -9.07
C LEU A 38 0.76 -7.43 -10.37
N VAL A 39 -0.36 -8.13 -10.38
CA VAL A 39 -1.15 -8.33 -11.58
C VAL A 39 -2.59 -7.87 -11.37
N VAL A 40 -3.21 -7.43 -12.45
CA VAL A 40 -4.63 -7.09 -12.51
C VAL A 40 -5.31 -8.01 -13.50
N ASP A 41 -6.61 -8.21 -13.32
CA ASP A 41 -7.41 -8.97 -14.27
C ASP A 41 -7.78 -8.10 -15.48
N SER A 42 -8.56 -8.66 -16.40
CA SER A 42 -8.97 -7.97 -17.62
C SER A 42 -9.83 -6.73 -17.36
N ASN A 43 -10.42 -6.62 -16.17
CA ASN A 43 -11.22 -5.48 -15.77
C ASN A 43 -10.43 -4.45 -14.94
N GLY A 44 -9.12 -4.65 -14.81
CA GLY A 44 -8.27 -3.76 -14.03
C GLY A 44 -8.38 -3.96 -12.52
N ARG A 45 -8.95 -5.06 -12.07
CA ARG A 45 -9.11 -5.36 -10.64
C ARG A 45 -7.95 -6.18 -10.12
N PHE A 46 -7.57 -5.92 -8.89
CA PHE A 46 -6.54 -6.71 -8.23
C PHE A 46 -6.97 -7.11 -6.82
N ASN A 47 -6.42 -8.23 -6.37
CA ASN A 47 -6.60 -8.72 -5.01
C ASN A 47 -5.27 -9.35 -4.62
N LEU A 48 -4.48 -8.60 -3.87
CA LEU A 48 -3.11 -8.98 -3.54
C LEU A 48 -2.97 -9.08 -2.03
N ARG A 49 -2.09 -9.94 -1.60
CA ARG A 49 -1.82 -10.12 -0.18
C ARG A 49 -0.44 -9.58 0.17
N GLY A 50 -0.34 -9.03 1.36
CA GLY A 50 0.92 -8.52 1.85
C GLY A 50 0.87 -8.31 3.35
N THR A 51 1.64 -7.35 3.81
CA THR A 51 1.74 -7.03 5.22
C THR A 51 1.46 -5.55 5.46
N HIS A 52 1.05 -5.24 6.68
CA HIS A 52 0.84 -3.87 7.13
C HIS A 52 1.50 -3.75 8.51
N THR A 53 2.39 -2.78 8.65
CA THR A 53 3.14 -2.56 9.88
C THR A 53 2.86 -1.16 10.40
N PRO A 54 2.12 -1.04 11.52
CA PRO A 54 1.91 0.28 12.12
C PRO A 54 3.22 0.85 12.63
N GLU A 55 3.41 2.14 12.41
CA GLU A 55 4.57 2.88 12.91
C GLU A 55 4.15 3.69 14.13
N ARG A 56 4.98 3.67 15.15
CA ARG A 56 4.73 4.47 16.35
C ARG A 56 5.59 5.71 16.31
N GLY A 57 5.04 6.82 16.77
CA GLY A 57 5.83 8.01 16.99
C GLY A 57 6.72 7.86 18.23
N GLY A 58 7.82 8.58 18.26
CA GLY A 58 8.73 8.61 19.39
C GLY A 58 9.78 7.51 19.35
N PRO A 59 10.64 7.44 20.39
CA PRO A 59 11.72 6.46 20.41
C PRO A 59 11.19 5.04 20.53
N ILE A 60 11.79 4.13 19.77
CA ILE A 60 11.45 2.72 19.80
C ILE A 60 12.33 2.06 20.87
N ARG A 61 11.70 1.29 21.77
CA ARG A 61 12.44 0.51 22.75
C ARG A 61 13.17 -0.62 22.05
N ALA A 62 14.34 -0.96 22.57
CA ALA A 62 15.16 -2.01 21.97
C ALA A 62 14.49 -3.38 21.98
N ASP A 63 13.58 -3.60 22.92
CA ASP A 63 12.82 -4.86 23.03
C ASP A 63 11.49 -4.85 22.28
N GLU A 64 11.13 -3.74 21.63
CA GLU A 64 9.91 -3.67 20.85
C GLU A 64 10.23 -3.84 19.36
N SER A 65 9.64 -4.85 18.76
CA SER A 65 9.71 -5.05 17.31
C SER A 65 8.43 -4.57 16.66
N PRO A 66 8.51 -3.86 15.52
CA PRO A 66 7.30 -3.54 14.77
C PRO A 66 6.55 -4.82 14.41
N ARG A 67 5.26 -4.83 14.63
CA ARG A 67 4.45 -6.01 14.39
C ARG A 67 3.80 -5.91 13.03
N SER A 68 4.23 -6.77 12.11
CA SER A 68 3.61 -6.85 10.78
C SER A 68 2.34 -7.68 10.86
N LEU A 69 1.27 -7.15 10.29
CA LEU A 69 -0.03 -7.79 10.26
C LEU A 69 -0.33 -8.27 8.84
N PRO A 70 -0.95 -9.44 8.68
CA PRO A 70 -1.43 -9.84 7.36
C PRO A 70 -2.44 -8.84 6.84
N ALA A 71 -2.31 -8.47 5.57
CA ALA A 71 -3.18 -7.50 4.95
C ALA A 71 -3.60 -7.96 3.56
N ALA A 72 -4.81 -7.60 3.17
CA ALA A 72 -5.28 -7.79 1.81
C ALA A 72 -5.39 -6.41 1.15
N TYR A 73 -4.84 -6.31 -0.05
CA TYR A 73 -4.87 -5.10 -0.85
C TYR A 73 -5.71 -5.37 -2.08
N THR A 74 -6.89 -4.78 -2.11
CA THR A 74 -7.80 -4.94 -3.24
C THR A 74 -8.04 -3.60 -3.89
N GLY A 75 -8.44 -3.62 -5.15
CA GLY A 75 -8.77 -2.38 -5.80
C GLY A 75 -8.86 -2.49 -7.29
N THR A 76 -8.84 -1.34 -7.94
CA THR A 76 -8.93 -1.24 -9.38
C THR A 76 -7.92 -0.21 -9.89
N ILE A 77 -7.47 -0.45 -11.12
CA ILE A 77 -6.63 0.51 -11.84
C ILE A 77 -7.34 0.85 -13.14
N HIS A 78 -7.46 2.14 -13.39
CA HIS A 78 -8.05 2.64 -14.64
C HIS A 78 -7.18 3.80 -15.12
N ALA A 79 -6.48 3.60 -16.25
CA ALA A 79 -5.50 4.54 -16.75
C ALA A 79 -4.43 4.83 -15.69
N ASP A 80 -4.25 6.07 -15.28
CA ASP A 80 -3.25 6.47 -14.31
C ASP A 80 -3.80 6.59 -12.88
N LYS A 81 -5.01 6.08 -12.66
CA LYS A 81 -5.66 6.15 -11.36
C LYS A 81 -5.81 4.78 -10.74
N MET A 82 -5.56 4.72 -9.44
CA MET A 82 -5.72 3.51 -8.66
C MET A 82 -6.63 3.79 -7.48
N THR A 83 -7.61 2.91 -7.27
CA THR A 83 -8.38 2.88 -6.03
C THR A 83 -7.94 1.67 -5.25
N LEU A 84 -7.39 1.89 -4.05
CA LEU A 84 -6.84 0.83 -3.23
C LEU A 84 -7.63 0.73 -1.94
N THR A 85 -8.06 -0.48 -1.60
CA THR A 85 -8.69 -0.76 -0.32
C THR A 85 -7.79 -1.66 0.50
N LEU A 86 -7.43 -1.20 1.69
CA LEU A 86 -6.66 -1.97 2.66
C LEU A 86 -7.62 -2.70 3.59
N LYS A 87 -7.48 -4.01 3.67
CA LYS A 87 -8.30 -4.85 4.54
C LYS A 87 -7.43 -5.53 5.57
N LEU A 88 -7.72 -5.26 6.83
CA LEU A 88 -7.09 -5.90 7.97
C LEU A 88 -8.17 -6.64 8.77
N ALA A 89 -7.76 -7.74 9.44
CA ALA A 89 -8.72 -8.62 10.11
C ALA A 89 -9.54 -7.93 11.19
N ASP A 90 -8.92 -7.01 11.93
CA ASP A 90 -9.53 -6.42 13.12
C ASP A 90 -9.91 -4.94 12.97
N THR A 91 -9.85 -4.40 11.77
CA THR A 91 -10.15 -2.98 11.55
C THR A 91 -11.08 -2.82 10.37
N GLU A 92 -11.69 -1.64 10.28
CA GLU A 92 -12.51 -1.29 9.14
C GLU A 92 -11.64 -1.09 7.89
N ASP A 93 -12.21 -1.37 6.73
CA ASP A 93 -11.51 -1.18 5.47
C ASP A 93 -11.26 0.31 5.22
N GLU A 94 -10.06 0.61 4.73
CA GLU A 94 -9.70 1.96 4.32
C GLU A 94 -9.49 2.00 2.82
N THR A 95 -10.06 3.01 2.17
CA THR A 95 -9.94 3.17 0.72
C THR A 95 -9.16 4.44 0.41
N PHE A 96 -8.20 4.29 -0.52
CA PHE A 96 -7.34 5.39 -0.96
C PHE A 96 -7.43 5.54 -2.47
N THR A 97 -7.27 6.75 -2.94
CA THR A 97 -7.17 7.04 -4.37
C THR A 97 -5.78 7.57 -4.67
N LEU A 98 -5.11 6.95 -5.64
CA LEU A 98 -3.75 7.31 -6.03
C LEU A 98 -3.69 7.60 -7.52
N GLU A 99 -2.69 8.37 -7.90
CA GLU A 99 -2.39 8.63 -9.31
C GLU A 99 -0.93 8.31 -9.59
N LYS A 100 -0.69 7.73 -10.75
CA LYS A 100 0.67 7.38 -11.16
C LYS A 100 1.48 8.65 -11.43
N GLY A 101 2.66 8.69 -10.85
CA GLY A 101 3.56 9.83 -11.00
C GLY A 101 3.21 11.05 -10.14
N LYS A 102 2.12 10.98 -9.38
CA LYS A 102 1.75 12.06 -8.49
C LYS A 102 2.59 12.00 -7.21
N GLN A 103 3.03 13.15 -6.73
CA GLN A 103 3.74 13.22 -5.47
C GLN A 103 2.77 12.91 -4.32
N ALA A 104 3.17 12.01 -3.43
CA ALA A 104 2.35 11.64 -2.28
C ALA A 104 2.38 12.74 -1.22
N GLU A 105 1.25 12.92 -0.55
CA GLU A 105 1.13 13.85 0.57
C GLU A 105 1.14 13.04 1.87
N LEU A 106 2.33 12.90 2.45
CA LEU A 106 2.51 12.14 3.67
C LEU A 106 2.85 13.06 4.84
N PHE A 107 2.20 12.81 5.96
CA PHE A 107 2.45 13.52 7.21
C PHE A 107 2.90 12.50 8.25
N LYS A 108 4.18 12.14 8.22
CA LYS A 108 4.70 11.07 9.07
C LYS A 108 4.50 11.34 10.55
N CYS A 109 4.07 10.32 11.28
CA CYS A 109 3.96 10.38 12.73
C CYS A 109 5.34 10.55 13.36
N LYS A 110 5.42 11.40 14.35
CA LYS A 110 6.66 11.65 15.08
C LYS A 110 6.67 10.86 16.39
#